data_738354e49c17555882046cae17444305
#
_entry.id   738354e49c17555882046cae17444305
#
_cell.length_a   1.000
_cell.length_b   1.000
_cell.length_c   1.000
_cell.angle_alpha   90.00
_cell.angle_beta   90.00
_cell.angle_gamma   90.00
#
_symmetry.space_group_name_H-M   'P 1'
#
loop_
_entity.id
_entity.type
_entity.pdbx_description
1 polymer ?
#
loop_
_entity_poly.entity_id
_entity_poly.type
_entity_poly.pdbx_seq_one_letter_code
_entity_poly.pdbx_strand_id
1 'polypeptide(L)'
;MNKGYILQVMGPVVDVKFESGHMPNLLNALEVYIEKGDGKKEKLVLEVSLEIGDNVVRTIAMSSTDGLNRGAEVVDTGAPITVPVGNYTLGRVFNVLGEAVDHGEEAGAEVQKESIHKEAPTFEELSTHVEVLETGIKVIDLLAPYIKGGKIGLFGGAGVGKTVLIQELINNVAQQHGGLSVFTGVGERTREGNDLYYEMKDSGVINKTAMVFGQMNEPPGARMRVALTGLTMAEYFRDEEGQDVLLFIDKIFRFTQAGSEVSALLGRMPSAVGYQPTLATEMGRLQERITSTKKGSVTSIQAIYVPADDYTDPAPATTFAHLDATTNLERALTEMGIYPAVDPLASTSRALAPEIVGEEHYKVATTIQRTLQKYRELQDIIAILGMDELSDEDKKTVDRARRVQFFLSQNFHVAEQFTGQPGSYVPVSESVEAFKGILDGKYDHIPEDCFRLVGGIEDVLEKARKLGVEV
;
A
#
# COMPACT_ATOMS: atom_id res chain seq x y z
N MET A 1 4.12 0.13 -39.86
CA MET A 1 4.51 0.63 -38.53
C MET A 1 5.18 1.97 -38.72
N ASN A 2 4.83 2.95 -37.93
CA ASN A 2 5.42 4.29 -37.98
C ASN A 2 6.84 4.23 -37.39
N LYS A 3 7.82 4.80 -38.13
CA LYS A 3 9.24 4.73 -37.77
C LYS A 3 9.81 6.12 -37.57
N GLY A 4 10.64 6.24 -36.56
CA GLY A 4 11.43 7.41 -36.28
C GLY A 4 12.88 7.05 -36.01
N TYR A 5 13.69 8.01 -35.61
CA TYR A 5 15.07 7.79 -35.22
C TYR A 5 15.47 8.67 -34.04
N ILE A 6 16.40 8.19 -33.27
CA ILE A 6 16.93 8.88 -32.06
C ILE A 6 17.65 10.16 -32.54
N LEU A 7 17.19 11.29 -32.03
CA LEU A 7 17.81 12.59 -32.26
C LEU A 7 18.81 12.96 -31.17
N GLN A 8 18.42 12.75 -29.90
CA GLN A 8 19.20 13.11 -28.73
C GLN A 8 18.87 12.19 -27.54
N VAL A 9 19.88 11.89 -26.71
CA VAL A 9 19.75 11.15 -25.45
C VAL A 9 20.22 12.05 -24.33
N MET A 10 19.37 12.27 -23.32
CA MET A 10 19.64 13.08 -22.13
C MET A 10 19.35 12.26 -20.88
N GLY A 11 20.20 11.28 -20.57
CA GLY A 11 19.94 10.32 -19.51
C GLY A 11 18.65 9.53 -19.77
N PRO A 12 17.65 9.56 -18.88
CA PRO A 12 16.38 8.82 -19.06
C PRO A 12 15.43 9.46 -20.08
N VAL A 13 15.74 10.64 -20.60
CA VAL A 13 14.90 11.37 -21.58
C VAL A 13 15.52 11.29 -22.96
N VAL A 14 14.73 10.90 -23.94
CA VAL A 14 15.18 10.65 -25.32
C VAL A 14 14.27 11.39 -26.29
N ASP A 15 14.88 12.18 -27.18
CA ASP A 15 14.17 12.85 -28.27
C ASP A 15 14.22 11.98 -29.54
N VAL A 16 13.04 11.75 -30.11
CA VAL A 16 12.84 10.92 -31.31
C VAL A 16 12.18 11.75 -32.41
N LYS A 17 12.77 11.74 -33.59
CA LYS A 17 12.23 12.44 -34.76
C LYS A 17 11.47 11.48 -35.66
N PHE A 18 10.29 11.91 -36.08
CA PHE A 18 9.42 11.19 -37.02
C PHE A 18 9.28 11.95 -38.34
N GLU A 19 8.72 11.31 -39.35
CA GLU A 19 8.36 11.98 -40.59
C GLU A 19 7.13 12.90 -40.41
N SER A 20 7.06 13.95 -41.17
CA SER A 20 5.94 14.90 -41.13
C SER A 20 4.61 14.22 -41.40
N GLY A 21 3.62 14.49 -40.54
CA GLY A 21 2.27 13.94 -40.67
C GLY A 21 2.07 12.55 -40.03
N HIS A 22 3.10 11.98 -39.40
CA HIS A 22 3.05 10.66 -38.78
C HIS A 22 3.59 10.67 -37.33
N MET A 23 3.14 11.63 -36.55
CA MET A 23 3.56 11.73 -35.14
C MET A 23 2.85 10.68 -34.30
N PRO A 24 3.58 10.03 -33.36
CA PRO A 24 2.95 9.16 -32.35
C PRO A 24 2.09 9.97 -31.38
N ASN A 25 1.02 9.36 -30.90
CA ASN A 25 0.21 9.99 -29.87
C ASN A 25 0.98 10.08 -28.54
N LEU A 26 0.58 11.02 -27.69
CA LEU A 26 1.08 11.08 -26.32
C LEU A 26 0.81 9.75 -25.59
N LEU A 27 1.75 9.35 -24.74
CA LEU A 27 1.74 8.10 -23.98
C LEU A 27 1.96 6.83 -24.82
N ASN A 28 2.08 6.91 -26.15
CA ASN A 28 2.44 5.74 -26.94
C ASN A 28 3.78 5.16 -26.48
N ALA A 29 3.86 3.84 -26.51
CA ALA A 29 5.11 3.10 -26.33
C ALA A 29 5.86 3.03 -27.64
N LEU A 30 7.11 3.46 -27.62
CA LEU A 30 8.05 3.33 -28.75
C LEU A 30 9.08 2.26 -28.41
N GLU A 31 9.43 1.43 -29.38
CA GLU A 31 10.44 0.39 -29.20
C GLU A 31 11.72 0.70 -29.97
N VAL A 32 12.86 0.55 -29.32
CA VAL A 32 14.19 0.62 -29.92
C VAL A 32 15.04 -0.54 -29.39
N TYR A 33 15.93 -1.05 -30.23
CA TYR A 33 16.81 -2.16 -29.88
C TYR A 33 18.24 -1.68 -29.76
N ILE A 34 18.85 -1.95 -28.60
CA ILE A 34 20.24 -1.63 -28.31
C ILE A 34 21.08 -2.88 -28.55
N GLU A 35 22.12 -2.75 -29.38
CA GLU A 35 23.08 -3.84 -29.61
C GLU A 35 24.07 -3.92 -28.43
N LYS A 36 24.12 -5.06 -27.78
CA LYS A 36 25.11 -5.37 -26.74
C LYS A 36 26.37 -5.98 -27.37
N GLY A 37 27.51 -5.84 -26.70
CA GLY A 37 28.80 -6.32 -27.19
C GLY A 37 28.89 -7.82 -27.46
N ASP A 38 27.90 -8.61 -27.05
CA ASP A 38 27.75 -10.07 -27.32
C ASP A 38 26.89 -10.37 -28.55
N GLY A 39 26.47 -9.34 -29.29
CA GLY A 39 25.59 -9.47 -30.45
C GLY A 39 24.11 -9.65 -30.14
N LYS A 40 23.74 -9.64 -28.87
CA LYS A 40 22.34 -9.65 -28.43
C LYS A 40 21.73 -8.27 -28.57
N LYS A 41 20.47 -8.23 -28.92
CA LYS A 41 19.66 -7.02 -28.98
C LYS A 41 18.77 -6.96 -27.72
N GLU A 42 18.88 -5.89 -26.98
CA GLU A 42 18.03 -5.60 -25.86
C GLU A 42 16.97 -4.58 -26.26
N LYS A 43 15.71 -4.88 -25.96
CA LYS A 43 14.58 -3.99 -26.23
C LYS A 43 14.53 -2.89 -25.16
N LEU A 44 14.49 -1.64 -25.59
CA LEU A 44 14.22 -0.48 -24.76
C LEU A 44 12.86 0.11 -25.17
N VAL A 45 11.99 0.34 -24.19
CA VAL A 45 10.70 1.01 -24.39
C VAL A 45 10.82 2.46 -23.95
N LEU A 46 10.37 3.36 -24.83
CA LEU A 46 10.30 4.80 -24.62
C LEU A 46 8.82 5.23 -24.61
N GLU A 47 8.39 5.94 -23.59
CA GLU A 47 7.03 6.47 -23.51
C GLU A 47 6.99 7.91 -23.98
N VAL A 48 6.13 8.25 -24.94
CA VAL A 48 5.97 9.62 -25.45
C VAL A 48 5.37 10.51 -24.37
N SER A 49 6.12 11.55 -23.99
CA SER A 49 5.72 12.51 -22.94
C SER A 49 5.21 13.84 -23.52
N LEU A 50 5.89 14.37 -24.51
CA LEU A 50 5.49 15.62 -25.19
C LEU A 50 5.93 15.66 -26.64
N GLU A 51 5.25 16.49 -27.43
CA GLU A 51 5.67 16.94 -28.73
C GLU A 51 6.37 18.30 -28.58
N ILE A 52 7.59 18.42 -29.09
CA ILE A 52 8.43 19.63 -28.93
C ILE A 52 8.61 20.45 -30.19
N GLY A 53 7.86 20.12 -31.25
CA GLY A 53 7.95 20.75 -32.58
C GLY A 53 8.93 20.04 -33.50
N ASP A 54 8.99 20.49 -34.75
CA ASP A 54 9.89 19.95 -35.81
C ASP A 54 9.80 18.41 -36.00
N ASN A 55 8.61 17.85 -35.78
CA ASN A 55 8.31 16.42 -35.83
C ASN A 55 9.14 15.59 -34.79
N VAL A 56 9.46 16.19 -33.65
CA VAL A 56 10.20 15.56 -32.56
C VAL A 56 9.28 15.36 -31.39
N VAL A 57 9.30 14.14 -30.86
CA VAL A 57 8.68 13.80 -29.58
C VAL A 57 9.75 13.60 -28.52
N ARG A 58 9.47 14.07 -27.31
CA ARG A 58 10.30 13.84 -26.14
C ARG A 58 9.71 12.69 -25.34
N THR A 59 10.55 11.72 -25.02
CA THR A 59 10.15 10.45 -24.41
C THR A 59 10.88 10.21 -23.11
N ILE A 60 10.33 9.32 -22.29
CA ILE A 60 10.92 8.83 -21.05
C ILE A 60 11.23 7.34 -21.22
N ALA A 61 12.46 6.93 -20.96
CA ALA A 61 12.90 5.55 -21.06
C ALA A 61 12.43 4.72 -19.85
N MET A 62 11.96 3.49 -20.10
CA MET A 62 11.53 2.54 -19.08
C MET A 62 12.66 1.66 -18.55
N SER A 63 13.81 1.65 -19.20
CA SER A 63 15.04 0.99 -18.74
C SER A 63 16.25 1.83 -19.09
N SER A 64 17.49 1.31 -18.82
CA SER A 64 18.71 2.07 -19.11
C SER A 64 18.85 2.46 -20.57
N THR A 65 19.28 3.69 -20.81
CA THR A 65 19.62 4.21 -22.13
C THR A 65 21.10 3.97 -22.52
N ASP A 66 21.84 3.25 -21.71
CA ASP A 66 23.25 2.96 -21.94
C ASP A 66 23.46 2.14 -23.24
N GLY A 67 24.27 2.67 -24.13
CA GLY A 67 24.50 2.07 -25.44
C GLY A 67 23.51 2.50 -26.53
N LEU A 68 22.54 3.36 -26.21
CA LEU A 68 21.62 3.92 -27.20
C LEU A 68 22.33 4.96 -28.06
N ASN A 69 22.33 4.73 -29.35
CA ASN A 69 23.03 5.60 -30.32
C ASN A 69 22.06 6.57 -31.00
N ARG A 70 22.56 7.78 -31.23
CA ARG A 70 21.90 8.74 -32.13
C ARG A 70 21.71 8.14 -33.53
N GLY A 71 20.54 8.32 -34.11
CA GLY A 71 20.18 7.76 -35.43
C GLY A 71 19.64 6.33 -35.39
N ALA A 72 19.62 5.67 -34.20
CA ALA A 72 18.98 4.36 -34.07
C ALA A 72 17.49 4.42 -34.46
N GLU A 73 17.03 3.41 -35.18
CA GLU A 73 15.61 3.30 -35.61
C GLU A 73 14.72 3.03 -34.43
N VAL A 74 13.62 3.74 -34.33
CA VAL A 74 12.57 3.62 -33.33
C VAL A 74 11.26 3.29 -34.00
N VAL A 75 10.50 2.34 -33.42
CA VAL A 75 9.20 1.93 -33.94
C VAL A 75 8.10 2.35 -32.98
N ASP A 76 7.11 3.09 -33.51
CA ASP A 76 5.89 3.39 -32.78
C ASP A 76 4.99 2.15 -32.74
N THR A 77 4.63 1.67 -31.56
CA THR A 77 3.71 0.52 -31.40
C THR A 77 2.25 0.88 -31.71
N GLY A 78 1.92 2.18 -31.79
CA GLY A 78 0.58 2.69 -32.02
C GLY A 78 -0.32 2.67 -30.78
N ALA A 79 0.19 2.28 -29.61
CA ALA A 79 -0.56 2.20 -28.36
C ALA A 79 0.32 2.54 -27.15
N PRO A 80 -0.27 2.94 -26.01
CA PRO A 80 0.42 3.04 -24.74
C PRO A 80 0.99 1.69 -24.27
N ILE A 81 1.82 1.72 -23.23
CA ILE A 81 2.31 0.50 -22.58
C ILE A 81 1.11 -0.35 -22.13
N THR A 82 1.10 -1.61 -22.56
CA THR A 82 0.10 -2.61 -22.16
C THR A 82 0.75 -3.71 -21.35
N VAL A 83 0.04 -4.18 -20.33
CA VAL A 83 0.52 -5.19 -19.39
C VAL A 83 -0.47 -6.34 -19.25
N PRO A 84 -0.02 -7.57 -18.96
CA PRO A 84 -0.90 -8.71 -18.78
C PRO A 84 -1.81 -8.50 -17.58
N VAL A 85 -3.04 -9.00 -17.67
CA VAL A 85 -4.06 -8.95 -16.62
C VAL A 85 -4.72 -10.32 -16.43
N GLY A 86 -5.51 -10.45 -15.36
CA GLY A 86 -6.25 -11.66 -15.05
C GLY A 86 -5.43 -12.72 -14.32
N ASN A 87 -5.95 -13.93 -14.29
CA ASN A 87 -5.41 -15.04 -13.49
C ASN A 87 -3.95 -15.40 -13.81
N TYR A 88 -3.48 -15.08 -15.01
CA TYR A 88 -2.07 -15.26 -15.38
C TYR A 88 -1.11 -14.51 -14.42
N THR A 89 -1.56 -13.39 -13.85
CA THR A 89 -0.73 -12.55 -12.99
C THR A 89 -0.58 -13.07 -11.57
N LEU A 90 -1.48 -13.94 -11.12
CA LEU A 90 -1.49 -14.45 -9.74
C LEU A 90 -0.33 -15.41 -9.49
N GLY A 91 0.33 -15.22 -8.37
CA GLY A 91 1.52 -15.99 -8.00
C GLY A 91 2.80 -15.58 -8.72
N ARG A 92 2.75 -14.54 -9.53
CA ARG A 92 3.82 -14.11 -10.43
C ARG A 92 4.41 -12.76 -10.04
N VAL A 93 5.62 -12.52 -10.56
CA VAL A 93 6.36 -11.25 -10.37
C VAL A 93 6.69 -10.64 -11.72
N PHE A 94 6.35 -9.36 -11.88
CA PHE A 94 6.49 -8.60 -13.12
C PHE A 94 7.31 -7.33 -12.94
N ASN A 95 7.89 -6.84 -14.03
CA ASN A 95 8.46 -5.51 -14.13
C ASN A 95 7.40 -4.48 -14.57
N VAL A 96 7.81 -3.22 -14.77
CA VAL A 96 6.92 -2.12 -15.20
C VAL A 96 6.21 -2.38 -16.53
N LEU A 97 6.82 -3.14 -17.43
CA LEU A 97 6.26 -3.51 -18.73
C LEU A 97 5.36 -4.75 -18.69
N GLY A 98 5.16 -5.33 -17.50
CA GLY A 98 4.42 -6.59 -17.35
C GLY A 98 5.17 -7.81 -17.87
N GLU A 99 6.48 -7.73 -18.01
CA GLU A 99 7.33 -8.87 -18.34
C GLU A 99 7.63 -9.66 -17.05
N ALA A 100 7.53 -10.98 -17.13
CA ALA A 100 7.78 -11.84 -15.98
C ALA A 100 9.28 -11.84 -15.59
N VAL A 101 9.56 -11.58 -14.31
CA VAL A 101 10.93 -11.57 -13.76
C VAL A 101 11.19 -12.73 -12.80
N ASP A 102 10.23 -13.62 -12.63
CA ASP A 102 10.27 -14.80 -11.75
C ASP A 102 10.76 -16.06 -12.46
N HIS A 103 11.29 -15.95 -13.67
CA HIS A 103 11.68 -17.06 -14.54
C HIS A 103 10.54 -18.04 -14.91
N GLY A 104 9.30 -17.63 -14.70
CA GLY A 104 8.12 -18.37 -15.14
C GLY A 104 7.83 -18.18 -16.64
N GLU A 105 6.76 -18.80 -17.11
CA GLU A 105 6.35 -18.69 -18.51
C GLU A 105 5.97 -17.25 -18.87
N GLU A 106 6.41 -16.79 -20.04
CA GLU A 106 5.99 -15.51 -20.58
C GLU A 106 4.51 -15.54 -20.99
N ALA A 107 3.88 -14.35 -21.02
CA ALA A 107 2.50 -14.22 -21.46
C ALA A 107 2.34 -14.66 -22.92
N GLY A 108 1.58 -15.74 -23.15
CA GLY A 108 1.18 -16.17 -24.47
C GLY A 108 0.22 -15.19 -25.16
N ALA A 109 -0.07 -15.44 -26.41
CA ALA A 109 -0.99 -14.62 -27.20
C ALA A 109 -2.44 -14.59 -26.67
N GLU A 110 -2.80 -15.60 -25.89
CA GLU A 110 -4.12 -15.75 -25.24
C GLU A 110 -4.28 -14.89 -23.99
N VAL A 111 -3.18 -14.39 -23.41
CA VAL A 111 -3.23 -13.56 -22.21
C VAL A 111 -3.71 -12.17 -22.56
N GLN A 112 -4.81 -11.75 -21.94
CA GLN A 112 -5.33 -10.41 -22.13
C GLN A 112 -4.35 -9.38 -21.59
N LYS A 113 -4.20 -8.26 -22.33
CA LYS A 113 -3.36 -7.13 -21.95
C LYS A 113 -4.19 -5.86 -21.96
N GLU A 114 -3.91 -4.97 -21.02
CA GLU A 114 -4.57 -3.68 -20.90
C GLU A 114 -3.56 -2.55 -20.74
N SER A 115 -3.96 -1.35 -21.21
CA SER A 115 -3.14 -0.15 -21.05
C SER A 115 -2.99 0.24 -19.59
N ILE A 116 -1.77 0.65 -19.20
CA ILE A 116 -1.54 1.22 -17.87
C ILE A 116 -2.13 2.63 -17.72
N HIS A 117 -2.43 3.29 -18.82
CA HIS A 117 -3.07 4.61 -18.87
C HIS A 117 -4.56 4.45 -19.09
N LYS A 118 -5.30 4.43 -17.98
CA LYS A 118 -6.75 4.39 -17.96
C LYS A 118 -7.30 5.65 -17.29
N GLU A 119 -8.49 6.03 -17.69
CA GLU A 119 -9.25 7.05 -16.96
C GLU A 119 -9.82 6.47 -15.65
N ALA A 120 -10.05 7.33 -14.68
CA ALA A 120 -10.77 6.96 -13.47
C ALA A 120 -12.21 6.56 -13.81
N PRO A 121 -12.85 5.66 -13.01
CA PRO A 121 -14.25 5.34 -13.18
C PRO A 121 -15.13 6.59 -13.21
N THR A 122 -16.13 6.58 -14.08
CA THR A 122 -17.08 7.69 -14.21
C THR A 122 -17.97 7.78 -12.99
N PHE A 123 -18.58 8.94 -12.76
CA PHE A 123 -19.48 9.14 -11.63
C PHE A 123 -20.63 8.11 -11.61
N GLU A 124 -21.09 7.66 -12.77
CA GLU A 124 -22.15 6.65 -12.89
C GLU A 124 -21.71 5.24 -12.49
N GLU A 125 -20.43 4.94 -12.63
CA GLU A 125 -19.85 3.63 -12.28
C GLU A 125 -19.52 3.50 -10.80
N LEU A 126 -19.36 4.61 -10.09
CA LEU A 126 -19.01 4.61 -8.68
C LEU A 126 -20.11 3.99 -7.82
N SER A 127 -19.69 3.26 -6.79
CA SER A 127 -20.59 2.83 -5.72
C SER A 127 -20.89 4.01 -4.80
N THR A 128 -22.16 4.22 -4.50
CA THR A 128 -22.61 5.21 -3.50
C THR A 128 -22.68 4.63 -2.10
N HIS A 129 -22.51 3.31 -1.98
CA HIS A 129 -22.59 2.61 -0.70
C HIS A 129 -21.21 2.55 -0.04
N VAL A 130 -21.11 3.03 1.19
CA VAL A 130 -19.90 2.94 2.01
C VAL A 130 -19.94 1.63 2.78
N GLU A 131 -18.96 0.77 2.53
CA GLU A 131 -18.81 -0.53 3.18
C GLU A 131 -17.46 -0.62 3.88
N VAL A 132 -17.48 -1.08 5.13
CA VAL A 132 -16.24 -1.30 5.90
C VAL A 132 -15.59 -2.60 5.45
N LEU A 133 -14.27 -2.56 5.23
CA LEU A 133 -13.46 -3.75 5.00
C LEU A 133 -13.02 -4.32 6.36
N GLU A 134 -13.63 -5.42 6.76
CA GLU A 134 -13.22 -6.11 7.98
C GLU A 134 -11.88 -6.83 7.77
N THR A 135 -10.86 -6.47 8.54
CA THR A 135 -9.51 -7.03 8.42
C THR A 135 -9.24 -8.20 9.37
N GLY A 136 -10.06 -8.36 10.39
CA GLY A 136 -9.86 -9.34 11.46
C GLY A 136 -8.75 -8.95 12.45
N ILE A 137 -8.21 -7.73 12.34
CA ILE A 137 -7.18 -7.18 13.21
C ILE A 137 -7.86 -6.18 14.16
N LYS A 138 -7.94 -6.52 15.44
CA LYS A 138 -8.70 -5.77 16.44
C LYS A 138 -8.43 -4.28 16.45
N VAL A 139 -7.15 -3.89 16.49
CA VAL A 139 -6.77 -2.48 16.60
C VAL A 139 -7.19 -1.67 15.36
N ILE A 140 -7.13 -2.26 14.18
CA ILE A 140 -7.54 -1.62 12.92
C ILE A 140 -9.06 -1.52 12.86
N ASP A 141 -9.75 -2.65 12.95
CA ASP A 141 -11.20 -2.71 12.77
C ASP A 141 -11.96 -1.88 13.80
N LEU A 142 -11.42 -1.80 15.02
CA LEU A 142 -12.06 -1.08 16.12
C LEU A 142 -11.80 0.42 16.08
N LEU A 143 -10.56 0.85 15.85
CA LEU A 143 -10.13 2.24 16.08
C LEU A 143 -9.81 3.02 14.80
N ALA A 144 -9.43 2.34 13.73
CA ALA A 144 -9.12 2.95 12.45
C ALA A 144 -9.63 2.07 11.28
N PRO A 145 -10.93 1.77 11.22
CA PRO A 145 -11.50 0.84 10.25
C PRO A 145 -11.27 1.29 8.81
N TYR A 146 -11.04 0.33 7.92
CA TYR A 146 -10.83 0.58 6.50
C TYR A 146 -12.16 0.57 5.75
N ILE A 147 -12.25 1.39 4.70
CA ILE A 147 -13.39 1.43 3.78
C ILE A 147 -13.01 0.67 2.51
N LYS A 148 -13.88 -0.18 1.99
CA LYS A 148 -13.72 -0.76 0.65
C LYS A 148 -13.65 0.34 -0.40
N GLY A 149 -12.65 0.27 -1.27
CA GLY A 149 -12.35 1.33 -2.22
C GLY A 149 -11.66 2.55 -1.62
N GLY A 150 -11.33 2.49 -0.33
CA GLY A 150 -10.62 3.56 0.37
C GLY A 150 -9.10 3.52 0.14
N LYS A 151 -8.47 4.61 0.54
CA LYS A 151 -7.02 4.82 0.45
C LYS A 151 -6.47 4.96 1.85
N ILE A 152 -5.64 4.01 2.25
CA ILE A 152 -5.08 3.92 3.59
C ILE A 152 -3.58 4.25 3.54
N GLY A 153 -3.16 5.23 4.32
CA GLY A 153 -1.75 5.53 4.54
C GLY A 153 -1.17 4.67 5.65
N LEU A 154 -0.12 3.92 5.35
CA LEU A 154 0.63 3.13 6.32
C LEU A 154 1.94 3.84 6.66
N PHE A 155 2.06 4.29 7.90
CA PHE A 155 3.22 4.99 8.43
C PHE A 155 4.01 4.09 9.37
N GLY A 156 5.30 4.31 9.45
CA GLY A 156 6.17 3.62 10.41
C GLY A 156 7.61 3.54 9.93
N GLY A 157 8.51 3.56 10.87
CA GLY A 157 9.95 3.39 10.63
C GLY A 157 10.33 1.98 10.19
N ALA A 158 11.62 1.73 10.11
CA ALA A 158 12.13 0.38 9.84
C ALA A 158 11.95 -0.52 11.07
N GLY A 159 11.62 -1.79 10.84
CA GLY A 159 11.56 -2.81 11.90
C GLY A 159 10.33 -2.76 12.82
N VAL A 160 9.29 -2.02 12.47
CA VAL A 160 8.04 -1.94 13.25
C VAL A 160 6.97 -2.95 12.81
N GLY A 161 7.30 -3.86 11.89
CA GLY A 161 6.39 -4.93 11.44
C GLY A 161 5.48 -4.57 10.27
N LYS A 162 5.82 -3.57 9.44
CA LYS A 162 5.05 -3.21 8.24
C LYS A 162 4.79 -4.40 7.33
N THR A 163 5.84 -5.12 6.95
CA THR A 163 5.75 -6.27 6.04
C THR A 163 4.85 -7.36 6.59
N VAL A 164 4.99 -7.68 7.88
CA VAL A 164 4.17 -8.70 8.55
C VAL A 164 2.69 -8.28 8.57
N LEU A 165 2.41 -7.00 8.81
CA LEU A 165 1.04 -6.48 8.77
C LEU A 165 0.45 -6.57 7.35
N ILE A 166 1.21 -6.23 6.32
CA ILE A 166 0.80 -6.35 4.91
C ILE A 166 0.46 -7.81 4.58
N GLN A 167 1.33 -8.73 4.95
CA GLN A 167 1.11 -10.17 4.72
C GLN A 167 -0.13 -10.69 5.45
N GLU A 168 -0.37 -10.27 6.68
CA GLU A 168 -1.57 -10.67 7.42
C GLU A 168 -2.84 -10.11 6.79
N LEU A 169 -2.83 -8.87 6.31
CA LEU A 169 -3.96 -8.29 5.57
C LEU A 169 -4.24 -9.09 4.28
N ILE A 170 -3.22 -9.45 3.52
CA ILE A 170 -3.36 -10.29 2.32
C ILE A 170 -3.95 -11.65 2.69
N ASN A 171 -3.41 -12.28 3.73
CA ASN A 171 -3.90 -13.57 4.20
C ASN A 171 -5.37 -13.51 4.62
N ASN A 172 -5.74 -12.54 5.42
CA ASN A 172 -7.08 -12.41 5.96
C ASN A 172 -8.11 -12.10 4.87
N VAL A 173 -7.78 -11.22 3.93
CA VAL A 173 -8.64 -10.94 2.78
C VAL A 173 -8.80 -12.17 1.88
N ALA A 174 -7.72 -12.90 1.62
CA ALA A 174 -7.78 -14.11 0.81
C ALA A 174 -8.60 -15.24 1.47
N GLN A 175 -8.43 -15.44 2.77
CA GLN A 175 -9.08 -16.54 3.50
C GLN A 175 -10.54 -16.24 3.85
N GLN A 176 -10.84 -15.03 4.27
CA GLN A 176 -12.17 -14.67 4.79
C GLN A 176 -13.10 -14.07 3.73
N HIS A 177 -12.53 -13.34 2.77
CA HIS A 177 -13.30 -12.63 1.76
C HIS A 177 -13.14 -13.22 0.35
N GLY A 178 -12.23 -14.19 0.18
CA GLY A 178 -11.91 -14.75 -1.14
C GLY A 178 -11.28 -13.74 -2.11
N GLY A 179 -10.85 -12.59 -1.59
CA GLY A 179 -10.31 -11.48 -2.36
C GLY A 179 -8.89 -11.72 -2.88
N LEU A 180 -8.51 -10.90 -3.83
CA LEU A 180 -7.19 -10.92 -4.46
C LEU A 180 -6.37 -9.71 -4.02
N SER A 181 -5.07 -9.81 -4.16
CA SER A 181 -4.15 -8.73 -3.83
C SER A 181 -3.17 -8.46 -4.95
N VAL A 182 -2.78 -7.21 -5.09
CA VAL A 182 -1.69 -6.78 -5.96
C VAL A 182 -0.69 -6.00 -5.12
N PHE A 183 0.57 -6.40 -5.16
CA PHE A 183 1.65 -5.69 -4.48
C PHE A 183 2.51 -4.96 -5.50
N THR A 184 2.68 -3.65 -5.30
CA THR A 184 3.55 -2.81 -6.15
C THR A 184 4.71 -2.25 -5.33
N GLY A 185 5.92 -2.69 -5.67
CA GLY A 185 7.16 -2.14 -5.11
C GLY A 185 7.66 -0.98 -5.96
N VAL A 186 7.54 0.24 -5.45
CA VAL A 186 7.95 1.46 -6.15
C VAL A 186 9.26 1.98 -5.58
N GLY A 187 10.35 1.78 -6.31
CA GLY A 187 11.68 2.18 -5.87
C GLY A 187 12.19 1.41 -4.64
N GLU A 188 11.75 0.17 -4.49
CA GLU A 188 12.19 -0.72 -3.42
C GLU A 188 13.57 -1.33 -3.72
N ARG A 189 14.24 -1.78 -2.66
CA ARG A 189 15.49 -2.54 -2.81
C ARG A 189 15.19 -3.92 -3.34
N THR A 190 15.98 -4.37 -4.30
CA THR A 190 15.87 -5.73 -4.90
C THR A 190 15.82 -6.82 -3.84
N ARG A 191 16.64 -6.72 -2.79
CA ARG A 191 16.68 -7.69 -1.71
C ARG A 191 15.36 -7.74 -0.94
N GLU A 192 14.80 -6.57 -0.58
CA GLU A 192 13.54 -6.49 0.17
C GLU A 192 12.37 -7.07 -0.64
N GLY A 193 12.33 -6.82 -1.96
CA GLY A 193 11.34 -7.42 -2.85
C GLY A 193 11.47 -8.93 -2.96
N ASN A 194 12.70 -9.43 -3.04
CA ASN A 194 12.98 -10.87 -3.08
C ASN A 194 12.61 -11.56 -1.76
N ASP A 195 12.99 -10.97 -0.62
CA ASP A 195 12.64 -11.48 0.70
C ASP A 195 11.10 -11.56 0.86
N LEU A 196 10.38 -10.51 0.48
CA LEU A 196 8.90 -10.48 0.50
C LEU A 196 8.29 -11.57 -0.37
N TYR A 197 8.81 -11.82 -1.57
CA TYR A 197 8.33 -12.88 -2.45
C TYR A 197 8.42 -14.25 -1.79
N TYR A 198 9.57 -14.58 -1.20
CA TYR A 198 9.75 -15.86 -0.52
C TYR A 198 8.91 -15.98 0.75
N GLU A 199 8.80 -14.91 1.54
CA GLU A 199 7.93 -14.89 2.72
C GLU A 199 6.45 -15.11 2.35
N MET A 200 5.96 -14.50 1.27
CA MET A 200 4.61 -14.74 0.75
C MET A 200 4.41 -16.15 0.22
N LYS A 201 5.46 -16.74 -0.34
CA LYS A 201 5.46 -18.12 -0.81
C LYS A 201 5.39 -19.11 0.36
N ASP A 202 6.18 -18.87 1.39
CA ASP A 202 6.24 -19.73 2.59
C ASP A 202 4.95 -19.62 3.41
N SER A 203 4.33 -18.46 3.48
CA SER A 203 3.03 -18.25 4.12
C SER A 203 1.83 -18.72 3.27
N GLY A 204 2.05 -19.10 2.01
CA GLY A 204 1.01 -19.60 1.10
C GLY A 204 0.09 -18.55 0.50
N VAL A 205 0.32 -17.26 0.76
CA VAL A 205 -0.55 -16.17 0.25
C VAL A 205 -0.21 -15.75 -1.18
N ILE A 206 0.94 -16.18 -1.70
CA ILE A 206 1.42 -15.79 -3.04
C ILE A 206 0.42 -16.14 -4.15
N ASN A 207 -0.28 -17.29 -4.06
CA ASN A 207 -1.20 -17.75 -5.09
C ASN A 207 -2.44 -16.82 -5.31
N LYS A 208 -2.70 -15.91 -4.38
CA LYS A 208 -3.76 -14.91 -4.44
C LYS A 208 -3.22 -13.50 -4.68
N THR A 209 -1.93 -13.39 -5.01
CA THR A 209 -1.24 -12.10 -5.10
C THR A 209 -0.49 -11.99 -6.42
N ALA A 210 -0.66 -10.88 -7.13
CA ALA A 210 0.22 -10.46 -8.21
C ALA A 210 1.25 -9.46 -7.66
N MET A 211 2.50 -9.57 -8.07
CA MET A 211 3.58 -8.69 -7.63
C MET A 211 4.20 -7.95 -8.81
N VAL A 212 4.40 -6.65 -8.65
CA VAL A 212 5.03 -5.80 -9.68
C VAL A 212 6.10 -4.94 -9.02
N PHE A 213 7.32 -4.96 -9.56
CA PHE A 213 8.43 -4.20 -9.02
C PHE A 213 9.05 -3.25 -10.06
N GLY A 214 9.21 -1.98 -9.66
CA GLY A 214 10.12 -1.02 -10.25
C GLY A 214 11.15 -0.65 -9.20
N GLN A 215 12.34 -1.26 -9.29
CA GLN A 215 13.33 -1.25 -8.22
C GLN A 215 14.10 0.06 -8.11
N MET A 216 14.81 0.25 -7.01
CA MET A 216 15.56 1.47 -6.70
C MET A 216 16.65 1.80 -7.74
N ASN A 217 17.26 0.78 -8.35
CA ASN A 217 18.29 0.93 -9.37
C ASN A 217 17.75 1.14 -10.78
N GLU A 218 16.43 1.02 -11.00
CA GLU A 218 15.81 1.26 -12.29
C GLU A 218 15.63 2.76 -12.54
N PRO A 219 15.59 3.20 -13.81
CA PRO A 219 15.45 4.61 -14.15
C PRO A 219 14.10 5.18 -13.72
N PRO A 220 13.99 6.51 -13.67
CA PRO A 220 12.76 7.18 -13.21
C PRO A 220 11.51 6.76 -13.98
N GLY A 221 11.61 6.46 -15.28
CA GLY A 221 10.47 6.01 -16.07
C GLY A 221 9.80 4.76 -15.51
N ALA A 222 10.60 3.75 -15.15
CA ALA A 222 10.10 2.53 -14.51
C ALA A 222 9.42 2.83 -13.17
N ARG A 223 10.06 3.62 -12.31
CA ARG A 223 9.52 3.98 -10.99
C ARG A 223 8.26 4.85 -11.06
N MET A 224 8.10 5.66 -12.10
CA MET A 224 6.90 6.46 -12.35
C MET A 224 5.70 5.63 -12.81
N ARG A 225 5.93 4.49 -13.45
CA ARG A 225 4.87 3.72 -14.12
C ARG A 225 4.53 2.41 -13.44
N VAL A 226 5.40 1.87 -12.61
CA VAL A 226 5.17 0.58 -11.94
C VAL A 226 3.88 0.57 -11.09
N ALA A 227 3.56 1.66 -10.40
CA ALA A 227 2.32 1.77 -9.64
C ALA A 227 1.08 1.69 -10.56
N LEU A 228 1.16 2.26 -11.76
CA LEU A 228 0.10 2.17 -12.76
C LEU A 228 -0.04 0.75 -13.31
N THR A 229 1.06 0.03 -13.48
CA THR A 229 1.05 -1.38 -13.90
C THR A 229 0.29 -2.24 -12.88
N GLY A 230 0.64 -2.15 -11.60
CA GLY A 230 -0.08 -2.88 -10.55
C GLY A 230 -1.53 -2.47 -10.40
N LEU A 231 -1.81 -1.17 -10.49
CA LEU A 231 -3.19 -0.66 -10.46
C LEU A 231 -4.03 -1.21 -11.61
N THR A 232 -3.46 -1.30 -12.81
CA THR A 232 -4.15 -1.88 -13.98
C THR A 232 -4.51 -3.35 -13.77
N MET A 233 -3.62 -4.13 -13.15
CA MET A 233 -3.90 -5.52 -12.78
C MET A 233 -5.03 -5.60 -11.74
N ALA A 234 -5.02 -4.72 -10.74
CA ALA A 234 -6.07 -4.66 -9.72
C ALA A 234 -7.43 -4.25 -10.30
N GLU A 235 -7.45 -3.25 -11.20
CA GLU A 235 -8.67 -2.79 -11.86
C GLU A 235 -9.33 -3.88 -12.71
N TYR A 236 -8.56 -4.72 -13.37
CA TYR A 236 -9.12 -5.84 -14.14
C TYR A 236 -9.94 -6.77 -13.23
N PHE A 237 -9.42 -7.15 -12.09
CA PHE A 237 -10.15 -7.99 -11.14
C PHE A 237 -11.39 -7.30 -10.58
N ARG A 238 -11.35 -5.98 -10.35
CA ARG A 238 -12.51 -5.19 -9.94
C ARG A 238 -13.58 -5.12 -11.03
N ASP A 239 -13.18 -4.78 -12.25
CA ASP A 239 -14.10 -4.35 -13.31
C ASP A 239 -14.61 -5.52 -14.16
N GLU A 240 -13.79 -6.55 -14.40
CA GLU A 240 -14.15 -7.70 -15.22
C GLU A 240 -14.54 -8.92 -14.38
N GLU A 241 -13.92 -9.12 -13.21
CA GLU A 241 -14.21 -10.27 -12.36
C GLU A 241 -15.08 -9.93 -11.14
N GLY A 242 -15.38 -8.65 -10.93
CA GLY A 242 -16.24 -8.19 -9.84
C GLY A 242 -15.67 -8.48 -8.45
N GLN A 243 -14.35 -8.46 -8.31
CA GLN A 243 -13.67 -8.80 -7.06
C GLN A 243 -13.40 -7.58 -6.18
N ASP A 244 -13.27 -7.84 -4.89
CA ASP A 244 -12.67 -6.89 -3.95
C ASP A 244 -11.16 -7.14 -3.90
N VAL A 245 -10.39 -6.13 -4.27
CA VAL A 245 -8.94 -6.24 -4.44
C VAL A 245 -8.22 -5.35 -3.45
N LEU A 246 -7.17 -5.86 -2.81
CA LEU A 246 -6.19 -5.05 -2.10
C LEU A 246 -5.05 -4.66 -3.04
N LEU A 247 -4.74 -3.37 -3.08
CA LEU A 247 -3.59 -2.83 -3.79
C LEU A 247 -2.60 -2.25 -2.80
N PHE A 248 -1.42 -2.84 -2.71
CA PHE A 248 -0.32 -2.30 -1.91
C PHE A 248 0.63 -1.50 -2.78
N ILE A 249 0.98 -0.29 -2.33
CA ILE A 249 1.95 0.60 -2.98
C ILE A 249 3.06 0.93 -1.98
N ASP A 250 4.18 0.30 -2.12
CA ASP A 250 5.36 0.53 -1.27
C ASP A 250 6.53 1.04 -2.13
N LYS A 251 6.95 2.26 -2.05
CA LYS A 251 6.52 3.47 -1.29
C LYS A 251 5.96 4.51 -2.25
N ILE A 252 4.80 5.03 -2.00
CA ILE A 252 4.15 6.01 -2.91
C ILE A 252 5.02 7.27 -3.13
N PHE A 253 5.82 7.68 -2.16
CA PHE A 253 6.77 8.80 -2.30
C PHE A 253 7.72 8.63 -3.50
N ARG A 254 8.15 7.41 -3.80
CA ARG A 254 9.07 7.13 -4.92
C ARG A 254 8.43 7.39 -6.28
N PHE A 255 7.12 7.24 -6.39
CA PHE A 255 6.35 7.64 -7.57
C PHE A 255 6.50 9.14 -7.86
N THR A 256 6.31 9.99 -6.88
CA THR A 256 6.45 11.45 -7.02
C THR A 256 7.91 11.87 -7.22
N GLN A 257 8.84 11.25 -6.50
CA GLN A 257 10.27 11.51 -6.64
C GLN A 257 10.76 11.21 -8.08
N ALA A 258 10.36 10.09 -8.66
CA ALA A 258 10.73 9.75 -10.02
C ALA A 258 10.24 10.79 -11.02
N GLY A 259 9.03 11.34 -10.84
CA GLY A 259 8.52 12.46 -11.64
C GLY A 259 9.38 13.71 -11.52
N SER A 260 9.89 14.02 -10.34
CA SER A 260 10.75 15.18 -10.12
C SER A 260 12.11 15.03 -10.81
N GLU A 261 12.65 13.82 -10.87
CA GLU A 261 13.95 13.53 -11.51
C GLU A 261 13.95 13.83 -13.03
N VAL A 262 12.82 13.67 -13.71
CA VAL A 262 12.71 13.92 -15.18
C VAL A 262 12.14 15.28 -15.52
N SER A 263 11.55 15.99 -14.57
CA SER A 263 10.76 17.20 -14.82
C SER A 263 11.55 18.29 -15.54
N ALA A 264 12.77 18.58 -15.09
CA ALA A 264 13.64 19.59 -15.72
C ALA A 264 14.05 19.17 -17.15
N LEU A 265 14.34 17.89 -17.36
CA LEU A 265 14.69 17.36 -18.69
C LEU A 265 13.51 17.43 -19.67
N LEU A 266 12.29 17.38 -19.16
CA LEU A 266 11.07 17.60 -19.95
C LEU A 266 10.80 19.08 -20.23
N GLY A 267 11.63 20.00 -19.74
CA GLY A 267 11.48 21.43 -19.95
C GLY A 267 10.46 22.10 -19.04
N ARG A 268 10.12 21.48 -17.91
CA ARG A 268 9.20 22.04 -16.93
C ARG A 268 9.96 22.87 -15.88
N MET A 269 9.40 24.02 -15.53
CA MET A 269 9.95 24.82 -14.43
C MET A 269 9.64 24.13 -13.09
N PRO A 270 10.61 24.08 -12.15
CA PRO A 270 10.38 23.49 -10.86
C PRO A 270 9.36 24.31 -10.04
N SER A 271 8.54 23.60 -9.29
CA SER A 271 7.64 24.16 -8.28
C SER A 271 8.30 24.20 -6.89
N ALA A 272 7.50 24.34 -5.83
CA ALA A 272 7.99 24.37 -4.46
C ALA A 272 8.89 23.15 -4.13
N VAL A 273 10.00 23.39 -3.43
CA VAL A 273 10.99 22.37 -3.01
C VAL A 273 11.62 21.60 -4.19
N GLY A 274 11.50 22.13 -5.42
CA GLY A 274 12.07 21.49 -6.61
C GLY A 274 11.22 20.38 -7.24
N TYR A 275 10.00 20.18 -6.75
CA TYR A 275 9.08 19.19 -7.35
C TYR A 275 8.54 19.65 -8.72
N GLN A 276 8.03 18.68 -9.49
CA GLN A 276 7.35 18.95 -10.75
C GLN A 276 6.08 19.77 -10.56
N PRO A 277 5.74 20.70 -11.47
CA PRO A 277 4.50 21.48 -11.36
C PRO A 277 3.24 20.62 -11.55
N THR A 278 3.39 19.41 -12.08
CA THR A 278 2.32 18.43 -12.31
C THR A 278 2.11 17.45 -11.14
N LEU A 279 2.78 17.64 -10.02
CA LEU A 279 2.75 16.74 -8.85
C LEU A 279 1.32 16.36 -8.44
N ALA A 280 0.48 17.35 -8.20
CA ALA A 280 -0.89 17.12 -7.76
C ALA A 280 -1.74 16.42 -8.82
N THR A 281 -1.55 16.76 -10.09
CA THR A 281 -2.28 16.13 -11.19
C THR A 281 -1.86 14.68 -11.39
N GLU A 282 -0.57 14.38 -11.31
CA GLU A 282 -0.04 13.02 -11.44
C GLU A 282 -0.54 12.14 -10.28
N MET A 283 -0.48 12.64 -9.04
CA MET A 283 -1.00 11.95 -7.88
C MET A 283 -2.53 11.76 -7.97
N GLY A 284 -3.26 12.78 -8.36
CA GLY A 284 -4.71 12.72 -8.53
C GLY A 284 -5.14 11.67 -9.56
N ARG A 285 -4.48 11.61 -10.71
CA ARG A 285 -4.76 10.59 -11.74
C ARG A 285 -4.57 9.16 -11.25
N LEU A 286 -3.55 8.92 -10.43
CA LEU A 286 -3.34 7.62 -9.81
C LEU A 286 -4.42 7.33 -8.76
N GLN A 287 -4.65 8.25 -7.84
CA GLN A 287 -5.51 8.05 -6.66
C GLN A 287 -7.00 7.93 -7.02
N GLU A 288 -7.48 8.69 -8.01
CA GLU A 288 -8.90 8.65 -8.40
C GLU A 288 -9.32 7.34 -9.09
N ARG A 289 -8.37 6.57 -9.61
CA ARG A 289 -8.62 5.22 -10.13
C ARG A 289 -8.86 4.19 -9.03
N ILE A 290 -8.36 4.48 -7.82
CA ILE A 290 -8.47 3.61 -6.63
C ILE A 290 -9.80 3.91 -5.94
N THR A 291 -10.81 3.09 -6.19
CA THR A 291 -12.16 3.34 -5.69
C THR A 291 -13.02 2.07 -5.77
N SER A 292 -14.21 2.13 -5.16
CA SER A 292 -15.27 1.15 -5.33
C SER A 292 -16.15 1.52 -6.52
N THR A 293 -16.44 0.53 -7.36
CA THR A 293 -17.42 0.62 -8.43
C THR A 293 -18.64 -0.24 -8.09
N LYS A 294 -19.67 -0.19 -8.93
CA LYS A 294 -20.85 -1.07 -8.79
C LYS A 294 -20.52 -2.55 -8.98
N LYS A 295 -19.36 -2.87 -9.53
CA LYS A 295 -18.91 -4.26 -9.81
C LYS A 295 -18.04 -4.82 -8.70
N GLY A 296 -17.12 -4.03 -8.14
CA GLY A 296 -16.17 -4.46 -7.14
C GLY A 296 -15.40 -3.29 -6.56
N SER A 297 -14.32 -3.56 -5.83
CA SER A 297 -13.52 -2.51 -5.20
C SER A 297 -12.02 -2.72 -5.36
N VAL A 298 -11.29 -1.60 -5.43
CA VAL A 298 -9.84 -1.57 -5.20
C VAL A 298 -9.60 -0.73 -3.96
N THR A 299 -9.13 -1.36 -2.89
CA THR A 299 -8.74 -0.71 -1.65
C THR A 299 -7.22 -0.64 -1.60
N SER A 300 -6.64 0.55 -1.42
CA SER A 300 -5.18 0.68 -1.39
C SER A 300 -4.63 0.87 0.00
N ILE A 301 -3.49 0.23 0.24
CA ILE A 301 -2.65 0.45 1.41
C ILE A 301 -1.31 0.96 0.89
N GLN A 302 -1.02 2.22 1.19
CA GLN A 302 0.11 2.95 0.65
C GLN A 302 1.12 3.22 1.75
N ALA A 303 2.32 2.63 1.64
CA ALA A 303 3.40 2.94 2.55
C ALA A 303 3.91 4.37 2.27
N ILE A 304 3.81 5.22 3.27
CA ILE A 304 4.15 6.63 3.16
C ILE A 304 5.48 6.88 3.86
N TYR A 305 6.39 7.49 3.13
CA TYR A 305 7.64 8.03 3.65
C TYR A 305 7.50 9.55 3.72
N VAL A 306 7.83 10.12 4.87
CA VAL A 306 7.83 11.57 5.10
C VAL A 306 9.28 12.02 5.16
N PRO A 307 9.80 12.74 4.14
CA PRO A 307 11.18 13.22 4.13
C PRO A 307 11.46 14.12 5.33
N ALA A 308 12.54 13.83 6.08
CA ALA A 308 12.96 14.59 7.25
C ALA A 308 11.84 14.81 8.31
N ASP A 309 10.85 13.92 8.35
CA ASP A 309 9.65 14.04 9.20
C ASP A 309 8.87 15.36 8.98
N ASP A 310 9.04 15.98 7.82
CA ASP A 310 8.35 17.20 7.42
C ASP A 310 7.02 16.91 6.71
N TYR A 311 5.93 16.93 7.44
CA TYR A 311 4.58 16.74 6.92
C TYR A 311 4.09 17.87 6.01
N THR A 312 4.82 18.97 5.92
CA THR A 312 4.51 20.11 5.03
C THR A 312 5.19 19.98 3.66
N ASP A 313 6.08 18.99 3.49
CA ASP A 313 6.66 18.69 2.19
C ASP A 313 5.54 18.40 1.16
N PRO A 314 5.61 18.99 -0.05
CA PRO A 314 4.55 18.87 -1.05
C PRO A 314 4.16 17.44 -1.44
N ALA A 315 5.10 16.49 -1.45
CA ALA A 315 4.81 15.13 -1.86
C ALA A 315 3.94 14.37 -0.84
N PRO A 316 4.31 14.26 0.45
CA PRO A 316 3.42 13.68 1.44
C PRO A 316 2.14 14.49 1.63
N ALA A 317 2.19 15.81 1.63
CA ALA A 317 1.00 16.66 1.80
C ALA A 317 -0.05 16.41 0.71
N THR A 318 0.39 16.25 -0.56
CA THR A 318 -0.50 15.91 -1.67
C THR A 318 -1.09 14.51 -1.51
N THR A 319 -0.29 13.56 -1.04
CA THR A 319 -0.78 12.19 -0.78
C THR A 319 -1.81 12.17 0.34
N PHE A 320 -1.58 12.87 1.43
CA PHE A 320 -2.50 12.93 2.58
C PHE A 320 -3.90 13.42 2.21
N ALA A 321 -3.99 14.33 1.25
CA ALA A 321 -5.29 14.86 0.79
C ALA A 321 -6.21 13.77 0.22
N HIS A 322 -5.65 12.65 -0.23
CA HIS A 322 -6.41 11.54 -0.80
C HIS A 322 -6.74 10.42 0.19
N LEU A 323 -6.15 10.43 1.39
CA LEU A 323 -6.30 9.33 2.33
C LEU A 323 -7.65 9.35 3.06
N ASP A 324 -8.24 8.17 3.21
CA ASP A 324 -9.46 7.93 3.99
C ASP A 324 -9.15 7.45 5.41
N ALA A 325 -8.03 6.78 5.59
CA ALA A 325 -7.56 6.31 6.88
C ALA A 325 -6.02 6.33 6.96
N THR A 326 -5.51 6.38 8.18
CA THR A 326 -4.08 6.25 8.47
C THR A 326 -3.84 5.18 9.53
N THR A 327 -2.83 4.36 9.31
CA THR A 327 -2.35 3.36 10.27
C THR A 327 -0.91 3.69 10.60
N ASN A 328 -0.66 4.11 11.84
CA ASN A 328 0.66 4.47 12.33
C ASN A 328 1.26 3.33 13.15
N LEU A 329 2.41 2.83 12.71
CA LEU A 329 3.20 1.85 13.45
C LEU A 329 4.26 2.56 14.28
N GLU A 330 4.26 2.29 15.58
CA GLU A 330 5.11 2.98 16.56
C GLU A 330 6.14 2.03 17.17
N ARG A 331 7.41 2.45 17.19
CA ARG A 331 8.50 1.64 17.71
C ARG A 331 8.38 1.37 19.22
N ALA A 332 7.90 2.35 19.98
CA ALA A 332 7.70 2.19 21.43
C ALA A 332 6.79 1.00 21.76
N LEU A 333 5.79 0.70 20.91
CA LEU A 333 4.93 -0.47 21.08
C LEU A 333 5.69 -1.79 20.83
N THR A 334 6.60 -1.80 19.84
CA THR A 334 7.44 -3.00 19.62
C THR A 334 8.36 -3.28 20.78
N GLU A 335 8.91 -2.25 21.41
CA GLU A 335 9.76 -2.36 22.60
C GLU A 335 8.99 -2.90 23.81
N MET A 336 7.69 -2.67 23.89
CA MET A 336 6.80 -3.25 24.90
C MET A 336 6.28 -4.67 24.52
N GLY A 337 6.66 -5.19 23.35
CA GLY A 337 6.18 -6.49 22.86
C GLY A 337 4.71 -6.48 22.45
N ILE A 338 4.19 -5.33 22.03
CA ILE A 338 2.81 -5.17 21.52
C ILE A 338 2.84 -5.25 20.00
N TYR A 339 2.21 -6.30 19.46
CA TYR A 339 2.10 -6.54 18.01
C TYR A 339 0.63 -6.83 17.63
N PRO A 340 0.12 -6.25 16.52
CA PRO A 340 0.78 -5.26 15.66
C PRO A 340 1.06 -3.97 16.43
N ALA A 341 2.16 -3.30 16.09
CA ALA A 341 2.58 -2.08 16.77
C ALA A 341 1.82 -0.83 16.28
N VAL A 342 0.52 -0.95 16.09
CA VAL A 342 -0.36 0.13 15.64
C VAL A 342 -0.64 1.07 16.80
N ASP A 343 -0.27 2.34 16.66
CA ASP A 343 -0.61 3.38 17.65
C ASP A 343 -2.11 3.69 17.59
N PRO A 344 -2.88 3.35 18.63
CA PRO A 344 -4.32 3.54 18.65
C PRO A 344 -4.77 5.00 18.75
N LEU A 345 -3.87 5.92 19.11
CA LEU A 345 -4.16 7.35 19.24
C LEU A 345 -3.73 8.15 18.01
N ALA A 346 -2.69 7.70 17.30
CA ALA A 346 -2.18 8.36 16.11
C ALA A 346 -2.83 7.84 14.82
N SER A 347 -3.45 6.66 14.86
CA SER A 347 -4.16 6.08 13.73
C SER A 347 -5.58 6.62 13.66
N THR A 348 -6.04 6.95 12.44
CA THR A 348 -7.34 7.60 12.22
C THR A 348 -8.09 6.98 11.04
N SER A 349 -9.41 7.13 11.02
CA SER A 349 -10.24 6.74 9.87
C SER A 349 -11.48 7.61 9.78
N ARG A 350 -11.85 7.97 8.56
CA ARG A 350 -13.14 8.60 8.25
C ARG A 350 -14.32 7.65 8.46
N ALA A 351 -14.06 6.34 8.44
CA ALA A 351 -15.10 5.32 8.70
C ALA A 351 -15.51 5.25 10.17
N LEU A 352 -14.71 5.78 11.09
CA LEU A 352 -15.07 5.80 12.51
C LEU A 352 -16.10 6.92 12.78
N ALA A 353 -17.30 6.70 12.31
CA ALA A 353 -18.47 7.57 12.46
C ALA A 353 -19.70 6.71 12.77
N PRO A 354 -20.63 7.20 13.63
CA PRO A 354 -21.81 6.41 14.02
C PRO A 354 -22.65 5.92 12.83
N GLU A 355 -22.71 6.70 11.76
CA GLU A 355 -23.46 6.40 10.54
C GLU A 355 -22.87 5.23 9.73
N ILE A 356 -21.59 4.92 9.93
CA ILE A 356 -20.87 3.89 9.18
C ILE A 356 -20.69 2.64 10.03
N VAL A 357 -20.11 2.77 11.22
CA VAL A 357 -19.77 1.63 12.08
C VAL A 357 -20.88 1.29 13.09
N GLY A 358 -21.85 2.16 13.27
CA GLY A 358 -22.90 2.04 14.28
C GLY A 358 -22.55 2.70 15.62
N GLU A 359 -23.59 3.06 16.37
CA GLU A 359 -23.48 3.81 17.63
C GLU A 359 -22.65 3.08 18.70
N GLU A 360 -22.85 1.76 18.85
CA GLU A 360 -22.16 0.99 19.87
C GLU A 360 -20.64 0.90 19.60
N HIS A 361 -20.26 0.55 18.39
CA HIS A 361 -18.85 0.50 17.96
C HIS A 361 -18.19 1.87 18.16
N TYR A 362 -18.82 2.93 17.68
CA TYR A 362 -18.30 4.30 17.82
C TYR A 362 -18.10 4.69 19.28
N LYS A 363 -19.07 4.39 20.14
CA LYS A 363 -18.99 4.68 21.58
C LYS A 363 -17.85 3.92 22.26
N VAL A 364 -17.69 2.63 21.96
CA VAL A 364 -16.60 1.80 22.49
C VAL A 364 -15.24 2.35 22.03
N ALA A 365 -15.09 2.60 20.74
CA ALA A 365 -13.85 3.12 20.16
C ALA A 365 -13.44 4.46 20.77
N THR A 366 -14.36 5.41 20.86
CA THR A 366 -14.08 6.73 21.45
C THR A 366 -13.79 6.67 22.93
N THR A 367 -14.42 5.73 23.67
CA THR A 367 -14.13 5.50 25.09
C THR A 367 -12.72 4.94 25.26
N ILE A 368 -12.30 3.98 24.41
CA ILE A 368 -10.94 3.45 24.40
C ILE A 368 -9.93 4.57 24.17
N GLN A 369 -10.14 5.39 23.15
CA GLN A 369 -9.25 6.51 22.84
C GLN A 369 -9.10 7.47 24.02
N ARG A 370 -10.19 7.83 24.67
CA ARG A 370 -10.14 8.68 25.90
C ARG A 370 -9.39 7.99 27.05
N THR A 371 -9.63 6.72 27.27
CA THR A 371 -8.97 5.94 28.33
C THR A 371 -7.47 5.86 28.09
N LEU A 372 -7.05 5.57 26.87
CA LEU A 372 -5.63 5.52 26.50
C LEU A 372 -4.97 6.89 26.54
N GLN A 373 -5.67 7.94 26.13
CA GLN A 373 -5.18 9.33 26.23
C GLN A 373 -4.96 9.73 27.68
N LYS A 374 -5.94 9.46 28.55
CA LYS A 374 -5.81 9.70 29.99
C LYS A 374 -4.64 8.89 30.58
N TYR A 375 -4.47 7.66 30.18
CA TYR A 375 -3.33 6.84 30.62
C TYR A 375 -1.99 7.46 30.19
N ARG A 376 -1.87 7.93 28.96
CA ARG A 376 -0.66 8.61 28.47
C ARG A 376 -0.33 9.84 29.33
N GLU A 377 -1.32 10.64 29.69
CA GLU A 377 -1.14 11.80 30.58
C GLU A 377 -0.70 11.39 31.99
N LEU A 378 -1.21 10.27 32.52
CA LEU A 378 -0.86 9.76 33.84
C LEU A 378 0.53 9.10 33.87
N GLN A 379 1.06 8.63 32.74
CA GLN A 379 2.38 7.98 32.68
C GLN A 379 3.51 8.89 33.20
N ASP A 380 3.49 10.18 32.90
CA ASP A 380 4.48 11.13 33.37
C ASP A 380 4.41 11.31 34.90
N ILE A 381 3.19 11.30 35.44
CA ILE A 381 2.96 11.39 36.90
C ILE A 381 3.44 10.09 37.56
N ILE A 382 3.12 8.94 36.99
CA ILE A 382 3.54 7.63 37.51
C ILE A 382 5.08 7.51 37.53
N ALA A 383 5.74 7.98 36.47
CA ALA A 383 7.19 7.94 36.35
C ALA A 383 7.91 8.79 37.42
N ILE A 384 7.31 9.91 37.84
CA ILE A 384 7.90 10.83 38.81
C ILE A 384 7.51 10.49 40.24
N LEU A 385 6.23 10.24 40.49
CA LEU A 385 5.65 10.14 41.84
C LEU A 385 5.28 8.69 42.25
N GLY A 386 5.20 7.78 41.30
CA GLY A 386 4.74 6.41 41.50
C GLY A 386 3.22 6.24 41.42
N MET A 387 2.77 4.99 41.35
CA MET A 387 1.35 4.63 41.26
C MET A 387 0.56 4.98 42.55
N ASP A 388 1.21 4.98 43.68
CA ASP A 388 0.55 5.17 44.97
C ASP A 388 -0.04 6.56 45.19
N GLU A 389 0.52 7.54 44.50
CA GLU A 389 0.06 8.95 44.52
C GLU A 389 -1.17 9.22 43.67
N LEU A 390 -1.59 8.29 42.83
CA LEU A 390 -2.80 8.42 42.00
C LEU A 390 -4.07 8.26 42.86
N SER A 391 -5.13 8.96 42.45
CA SER A 391 -6.47 8.71 43.01
C SER A 391 -6.95 7.31 42.67
N ASP A 392 -7.88 6.76 43.44
CA ASP A 392 -8.45 5.43 43.20
C ASP A 392 -9.13 5.31 41.86
N GLU A 393 -9.70 6.42 41.35
CA GLU A 393 -10.29 6.51 40.02
C GLU A 393 -9.22 6.44 38.94
N ASP A 394 -8.12 7.17 39.11
CA ASP A 394 -7.00 7.15 38.14
C ASP A 394 -6.30 5.78 38.13
N LYS A 395 -6.14 5.13 39.29
CA LYS A 395 -5.62 3.74 39.41
C LYS A 395 -6.46 2.76 38.59
N LYS A 396 -7.79 2.83 38.71
CA LYS A 396 -8.71 2.00 37.90
C LYS A 396 -8.60 2.30 36.40
N THR A 397 -8.45 3.57 36.06
CA THR A 397 -8.27 4.00 34.66
C THR A 397 -6.98 3.42 34.10
N VAL A 398 -5.88 3.50 34.84
CA VAL A 398 -4.58 2.92 34.44
C VAL A 398 -4.69 1.40 34.26
N ASP A 399 -5.28 0.70 35.22
CA ASP A 399 -5.44 -0.75 35.16
C ASP A 399 -6.25 -1.22 33.95
N ARG A 400 -7.35 -0.54 33.64
CA ARG A 400 -8.18 -0.84 32.46
C ARG A 400 -7.47 -0.44 31.18
N ALA A 401 -6.80 0.71 31.14
CA ALA A 401 -6.02 1.15 29.98
C ALA A 401 -4.92 0.15 29.61
N ARG A 402 -4.23 -0.43 30.59
CA ARG A 402 -3.19 -1.45 30.35
C ARG A 402 -3.81 -2.73 29.77
N ARG A 403 -4.95 -3.19 30.32
CA ARG A 403 -5.68 -4.33 29.74
C ARG A 403 -6.12 -4.06 28.32
N VAL A 404 -6.68 -2.87 28.05
CA VAL A 404 -7.06 -2.45 26.70
C VAL A 404 -5.85 -2.45 25.77
N GLN A 405 -4.73 -1.85 26.17
CA GLN A 405 -3.52 -1.79 25.37
C GLN A 405 -2.97 -3.19 25.04
N PHE A 406 -2.94 -4.10 26.00
CA PHE A 406 -2.50 -5.47 25.75
C PHE A 406 -3.49 -6.26 24.92
N PHE A 407 -4.80 -6.04 25.09
CA PHE A 407 -5.81 -6.74 24.31
C PHE A 407 -5.90 -6.24 22.85
N LEU A 408 -5.39 -5.05 22.55
CA LEU A 408 -5.19 -4.59 21.16
C LEU A 408 -4.11 -5.39 20.43
N SER A 409 -3.20 -6.05 21.15
CA SER A 409 -2.24 -6.98 20.55
C SER A 409 -2.90 -8.29 20.11
N GLN A 410 -2.32 -8.92 19.09
CA GLN A 410 -2.91 -10.09 18.43
C GLN A 410 -1.83 -10.93 17.76
N ASN A 411 -1.95 -12.25 17.80
CA ASN A 411 -1.11 -13.15 17.03
C ASN A 411 -1.59 -13.20 15.57
N PHE A 412 -0.65 -13.14 14.64
CA PHE A 412 -0.90 -13.21 13.21
C PHE A 412 -0.66 -14.62 12.65
N HIS A 413 -1.48 -15.04 11.68
CA HIS A 413 -1.31 -16.32 11.00
C HIS A 413 0.04 -16.40 10.28
N VAL A 414 0.45 -15.32 9.62
CA VAL A 414 1.73 -15.28 8.91
C VAL A 414 2.95 -15.32 9.83
N ALA A 415 2.77 -15.09 11.12
CA ALA A 415 3.82 -15.13 12.13
C ALA A 415 3.89 -16.47 12.90
N GLU A 416 2.97 -17.40 12.68
CA GLU A 416 2.90 -18.69 13.42
C GLU A 416 4.21 -19.46 13.40
N GLN A 417 4.86 -19.51 12.24
CA GLN A 417 6.14 -20.22 12.08
C GLN A 417 7.29 -19.64 12.92
N PHE A 418 7.21 -18.34 13.28
CA PHE A 418 8.23 -17.67 14.07
C PHE A 418 7.90 -17.64 15.55
N THR A 419 6.63 -17.55 15.90
CA THR A 419 6.16 -17.39 17.28
C THR A 419 5.79 -18.72 17.93
N GLY A 420 5.47 -19.73 17.12
CA GLY A 420 4.91 -21.02 17.60
C GLY A 420 3.51 -20.87 18.20
N GLN A 421 2.86 -19.73 18.02
CA GLN A 421 1.50 -19.46 18.51
C GLN A 421 0.55 -19.36 17.32
N PRO A 422 -0.66 -19.97 17.42
CA PRO A 422 -1.66 -19.86 16.35
C PRO A 422 -2.09 -18.41 16.15
N GLY A 423 -2.26 -18.01 14.90
CA GLY A 423 -2.84 -16.74 14.54
C GLY A 423 -4.34 -16.69 14.82
N SER A 424 -4.90 -15.49 14.80
CA SER A 424 -6.32 -15.30 15.04
C SER A 424 -6.89 -14.23 14.10
N TYR A 425 -8.07 -14.51 13.59
CA TYR A 425 -8.95 -13.55 12.94
C TYR A 425 -10.08 -13.23 13.94
N VAL A 426 -10.26 -11.98 14.30
CA VAL A 426 -11.28 -11.57 15.26
C VAL A 426 -12.32 -10.70 14.58
N PRO A 427 -13.58 -11.17 14.47
CA PRO A 427 -14.66 -10.37 13.93
C PRO A 427 -14.86 -9.07 14.72
N VAL A 428 -15.21 -8.00 14.04
CA VAL A 428 -15.37 -6.68 14.67
C VAL A 428 -16.45 -6.69 15.76
N SER A 429 -17.50 -7.46 15.59
CA SER A 429 -18.58 -7.60 16.60
C SER A 429 -18.07 -8.19 17.91
N GLU A 430 -17.22 -9.21 17.83
CA GLU A 430 -16.58 -9.81 19.02
C GLU A 430 -15.61 -8.83 19.68
N SER A 431 -14.84 -8.08 18.89
CA SER A 431 -13.95 -7.04 19.40
C SER A 431 -14.72 -5.96 20.17
N VAL A 432 -15.81 -5.45 19.61
CA VAL A 432 -16.65 -4.41 20.24
C VAL A 432 -17.19 -4.92 21.59
N GLU A 433 -17.75 -6.12 21.63
CA GLU A 433 -18.29 -6.72 22.85
C GLU A 433 -17.21 -6.94 23.91
N ALA A 434 -16.06 -7.50 23.52
CA ALA A 434 -14.96 -7.77 24.42
C ALA A 434 -14.37 -6.49 25.03
N PHE A 435 -14.10 -5.47 24.24
CA PHE A 435 -13.59 -4.20 24.72
C PHE A 435 -14.60 -3.44 25.60
N LYS A 436 -15.88 -3.52 25.26
CA LYS A 436 -16.95 -3.00 26.14
C LYS A 436 -16.90 -3.66 27.51
N GLY A 437 -16.78 -4.98 27.58
CA GLY A 437 -16.64 -5.71 28.83
C GLY A 437 -15.42 -5.27 29.66
N ILE A 438 -14.28 -5.00 29.01
CA ILE A 438 -13.08 -4.50 29.69
C ILE A 438 -13.33 -3.10 30.27
N LEU A 439 -13.92 -2.20 29.47
CA LEU A 439 -14.22 -0.83 29.89
C LEU A 439 -15.24 -0.78 31.03
N ASP A 440 -16.23 -1.68 31.03
CA ASP A 440 -17.26 -1.78 32.07
C ASP A 440 -16.71 -2.45 33.36
N GLY A 441 -15.49 -2.98 33.33
CA GLY A 441 -14.83 -3.58 34.49
C GLY A 441 -15.20 -5.05 34.73
N LYS A 442 -15.85 -5.70 33.78
CA LYS A 442 -16.21 -7.13 33.86
C LYS A 442 -14.99 -8.04 34.16
N TYR A 443 -13.83 -7.63 33.67
CA TYR A 443 -12.59 -8.42 33.74
C TYR A 443 -11.50 -7.80 34.61
N ASP A 444 -11.87 -6.87 35.51
CA ASP A 444 -10.92 -6.18 36.40
C ASP A 444 -10.15 -7.14 37.33
N HIS A 445 -10.70 -8.33 37.61
CA HIS A 445 -10.08 -9.37 38.43
C HIS A 445 -9.04 -10.23 37.68
N ILE A 446 -8.97 -10.14 36.37
CA ILE A 446 -8.05 -10.92 35.54
C ILE A 446 -6.72 -10.17 35.38
N PRO A 447 -5.57 -10.84 35.60
CA PRO A 447 -4.25 -10.24 35.42
C PRO A 447 -4.06 -9.69 33.99
N GLU A 448 -3.44 -8.52 33.90
CA GLU A 448 -3.24 -7.81 32.63
C GLU A 448 -2.49 -8.62 31.56
N ASP A 449 -1.53 -9.46 31.96
CA ASP A 449 -0.76 -10.31 31.06
C ASP A 449 -1.61 -11.36 30.32
N CYS A 450 -2.79 -11.70 30.83
CA CYS A 450 -3.71 -12.61 30.16
C CYS A 450 -4.27 -12.00 28.86
N PHE A 451 -4.26 -10.67 28.73
CA PHE A 451 -4.77 -9.94 27.57
C PHE A 451 -3.74 -9.78 26.44
N ARG A 452 -2.50 -10.18 26.67
CA ARG A 452 -1.40 -9.99 25.72
C ARG A 452 -1.40 -11.07 24.62
N LEU A 453 -1.31 -10.65 23.35
CA LEU A 453 -1.17 -11.51 22.18
C LEU A 453 -2.20 -12.65 22.16
N VAL A 454 -3.45 -12.29 22.22
CA VAL A 454 -4.61 -13.18 22.15
C VAL A 454 -5.55 -12.78 21.03
N GLY A 455 -6.42 -13.68 20.62
CA GLY A 455 -7.51 -13.39 19.70
C GLY A 455 -8.69 -12.74 20.43
N GLY A 456 -9.74 -13.50 20.66
CA GLY A 456 -10.93 -13.05 21.36
C GLY A 456 -10.82 -13.11 22.88
N ILE A 457 -11.92 -12.73 23.55
CA ILE A 457 -11.98 -12.73 25.01
C ILE A 457 -11.88 -14.13 25.61
N GLU A 458 -12.34 -15.17 24.90
CA GLU A 458 -12.26 -16.55 25.38
C GLU A 458 -10.80 -17.00 25.60
N ASP A 459 -9.86 -16.54 24.78
CA ASP A 459 -8.44 -16.82 24.95
C ASP A 459 -7.89 -16.21 26.25
N VAL A 460 -8.38 -15.00 26.61
CA VAL A 460 -8.05 -14.34 27.89
C VAL A 460 -8.56 -15.19 29.05
N LEU A 461 -9.79 -15.65 28.98
CA LEU A 461 -10.42 -16.46 30.01
C LEU A 461 -9.71 -17.81 30.15
N GLU A 462 -9.29 -18.41 29.04
CA GLU A 462 -8.52 -19.64 29.04
C GLU A 462 -7.13 -19.45 29.71
N LYS A 463 -6.43 -18.37 29.38
CA LYS A 463 -5.17 -18.03 30.06
C LYS A 463 -5.35 -17.81 31.56
N ALA A 464 -6.42 -17.11 31.96
CA ALA A 464 -6.75 -16.87 33.36
C ALA A 464 -7.01 -18.18 34.09
N ARG A 465 -7.80 -19.09 33.51
CA ARG A 465 -8.03 -20.44 34.09
C ARG A 465 -6.73 -21.24 34.29
N LYS A 466 -5.81 -21.18 33.34
CA LYS A 466 -4.49 -21.84 33.46
C LYS A 466 -3.64 -21.28 34.58
N LEU A 467 -3.86 -20.03 34.96
CA LEU A 467 -3.23 -19.37 36.12
C LEU A 467 -3.99 -19.58 37.43
N GLY A 468 -5.11 -20.31 37.43
CA GLY A 468 -5.92 -20.59 38.60
C GLY A 468 -6.81 -19.41 39.04
N VAL A 469 -7.07 -18.47 38.18
CA VAL A 469 -8.01 -17.36 38.42
C VAL A 469 -9.44 -17.85 38.16
N GLU A 470 -10.34 -17.61 39.07
CA GLU A 470 -11.78 -17.85 38.86
C GLU A 470 -12.31 -16.90 37.77
N VAL A 471 -13.04 -17.47 36.81
CA VAL A 471 -13.49 -16.74 35.59
C VAL A 471 -15.01 -16.86 35.44
#